data_10b3e022ca7240fce289cf7b93ec5a63
#
_entry.id   10b3e022ca7240fce289cf7b93ec5a63
#
_cell.length_a   1.000
_cell.length_b   1.000
_cell.length_c   1.000
_cell.angle_alpha   90.00
_cell.angle_beta   90.00
_cell.angle_gamma   90.00
#
_symmetry.space_group_name_H-M   'P 1'
#
loop_
_entity.id
_entity.type
_entity.pdbx_description
1 polymer ?
#
loop_
_entity_poly.entity_id
_entity_poly.type
_entity_poly.pdbx_seq_one_letter_code
_entity_poly.pdbx_strand_id
1 'polypeptide(L)'
;VDMLGGTIQVESEVGRGTEFTVMLECEISEMTVKEEPDLEQREPLKNEKQKIRAEIQRRYEGKKVLLVEDNELNREIATAIMEEIGLDVDCVEDGTDAVNIMSSAEGRKYDLIFMDIQMPKMDGYKATQEIRHLPDKDKACIPIVAMTASAFEEDKREAIAAGMNGHIAKPIDVNELMA
;
A
#
# COMPACT_ATOMS: atom_id res chain seq x y z
N VAL A 1 4.29 -24.49 5.69
CA VAL A 1 4.30 -25.75 4.94
C VAL A 1 3.88 -26.87 5.87
N ASP A 2 4.51 -27.06 7.05
CA ASP A 2 4.20 -28.15 8.00
C ASP A 2 2.73 -28.15 8.47
N MET A 3 2.14 -26.99 8.71
CA MET A 3 0.71 -26.88 9.09
C MET A 3 -0.26 -27.36 7.99
N LEU A 4 0.20 -27.49 6.74
CA LEU A 4 -0.56 -27.98 5.59
C LEU A 4 -0.12 -29.38 5.14
N GLY A 5 0.64 -30.10 5.96
CA GLY A 5 1.13 -31.45 5.66
C GLY A 5 2.14 -31.53 4.52
N GLY A 6 2.74 -30.41 4.14
CA GLY A 6 3.66 -30.33 3.01
C GLY A 6 5.13 -30.43 3.42
N THR A 7 6.01 -30.49 2.43
CA THR A 7 7.46 -30.49 2.61
C THR A 7 8.11 -29.34 1.85
N ILE A 8 9.22 -28.83 2.37
CA ILE A 8 10.07 -27.83 1.70
C ILE A 8 11.48 -28.38 1.59
N GLN A 9 12.05 -28.32 0.40
CA GLN A 9 13.45 -28.68 0.10
C GLN A 9 14.17 -27.42 -0.39
N VAL A 10 15.45 -27.30 -0.01
CA VAL A 10 16.30 -26.17 -0.40
C VAL A 10 17.60 -26.74 -0.98
N GLU A 11 17.91 -26.35 -2.20
CA GLU A 11 19.20 -26.63 -2.84
C GLU A 11 19.90 -25.31 -3.14
N SER A 12 21.14 -25.16 -2.68
CA SER A 12 21.92 -23.93 -2.86
C SER A 12 23.35 -24.23 -3.27
N GLU A 13 23.83 -23.56 -4.31
CA GLU A 13 25.19 -23.63 -4.79
C GLU A 13 25.80 -22.25 -4.94
N VAL A 14 26.96 -22.03 -4.35
CA VAL A 14 27.65 -20.72 -4.39
C VAL A 14 27.91 -20.30 -5.85
N GLY A 15 27.41 -19.12 -6.23
CA GLY A 15 27.52 -18.59 -7.59
C GLY A 15 26.46 -19.09 -8.59
N ARG A 16 25.58 -20.00 -8.19
CA ARG A 16 24.45 -20.49 -9.00
C ARG A 16 23.08 -20.09 -8.46
N GLY A 17 23.02 -19.75 -7.18
CA GLY A 17 21.77 -19.35 -6.53
C GLY A 17 21.19 -20.41 -5.61
N THR A 18 19.94 -20.22 -5.23
CA THR A 18 19.20 -21.10 -4.32
C THR A 18 17.85 -21.46 -4.94
N GLU A 19 17.51 -22.75 -4.94
CA GLU A 19 16.22 -23.28 -5.37
C GLU A 19 15.44 -23.76 -4.16
N PHE A 20 14.17 -23.33 -4.05
CA PHE A 20 13.23 -23.79 -3.04
C PHE A 20 12.13 -24.60 -3.72
N THR A 21 11.99 -25.86 -3.34
CA THR A 21 10.91 -26.75 -3.81
C THR A 21 9.91 -26.96 -2.68
N VAL A 22 8.66 -26.57 -2.89
CA VAL A 22 7.55 -26.76 -1.93
C VAL A 22 6.59 -27.78 -2.50
N MET A 23 6.34 -28.88 -1.77
CA MET A 23 5.33 -29.87 -2.10
C MET A 23 4.20 -29.83 -1.08
N LEU A 24 2.97 -29.72 -1.56
CA LEU A 24 1.75 -29.72 -0.75
C LEU A 24 0.83 -30.84 -1.25
N GLU A 25 0.29 -31.64 -0.32
CA GLU A 25 -0.77 -32.57 -0.64
C GLU A 25 -2.11 -31.86 -0.56
N CYS A 26 -2.82 -31.77 -1.69
CA CYS A 26 -4.14 -31.20 -1.76
C CYS A 26 -5.16 -32.30 -2.08
N GLU A 27 -6.23 -32.42 -1.30
CA GLU A 27 -7.37 -33.24 -1.68
C GLU A 27 -8.02 -32.63 -2.91
N ILE A 28 -8.06 -33.39 -4.00
CA ILE A 28 -8.85 -33.03 -5.18
C ILE A 28 -10.29 -33.33 -4.83
N SER A 29 -11.05 -32.30 -4.42
CA SER A 29 -12.50 -32.40 -4.40
C SER A 29 -12.97 -32.71 -5.82
N GLU A 30 -13.66 -33.84 -6.03
CA GLU A 30 -14.45 -34.09 -7.23
C GLU A 30 -15.61 -33.05 -7.31
N MET A 31 -15.25 -31.81 -7.54
CA MET A 31 -16.25 -30.90 -8.08
C MET A 31 -16.51 -31.39 -9.48
N THR A 32 -17.66 -32.05 -9.68
CA THR A 32 -18.26 -32.16 -10.99
C THR A 32 -18.04 -30.85 -11.72
N VAL A 33 -17.28 -30.89 -12.81
CA VAL A 33 -17.17 -29.78 -13.75
C VAL A 33 -18.60 -29.46 -14.17
N LYS A 34 -19.25 -28.55 -13.44
CA LYS A 34 -20.39 -27.84 -13.98
C LYS A 34 -19.77 -27.06 -15.14
N GLU A 35 -20.23 -27.37 -16.33
CA GLU A 35 -19.89 -26.64 -17.54
C GLU A 35 -19.73 -25.18 -17.20
N GLU A 36 -18.57 -24.61 -17.55
CA GLU A 36 -18.32 -23.17 -17.30
C GLU A 36 -19.52 -22.42 -17.84
N PRO A 37 -20.23 -21.64 -17.02
CA PRO A 37 -21.35 -20.86 -17.52
C PRO A 37 -20.80 -19.96 -18.61
N ASP A 38 -21.43 -20.06 -19.77
CA ASP A 38 -21.15 -19.36 -21.00
C ASP A 38 -20.59 -17.96 -20.76
N LEU A 39 -19.46 -17.64 -21.35
CA LEU A 39 -18.75 -16.35 -21.19
C LEU A 39 -19.68 -15.14 -21.47
N GLU A 40 -20.76 -15.35 -22.18
CA GLU A 40 -21.78 -14.33 -22.47
C GLU A 40 -22.63 -13.91 -21.26
N GLN A 41 -22.72 -14.73 -20.19
CA GLN A 41 -23.46 -14.38 -18.97
C GLN A 41 -22.66 -13.54 -17.96
N ARG A 42 -21.42 -13.18 -18.24
CA ARG A 42 -20.57 -12.34 -17.37
C ARG A 42 -20.73 -10.82 -17.59
N GLU A 43 -21.54 -10.40 -18.54
CA GLU A 43 -21.77 -8.97 -18.81
C GLU A 43 -22.37 -8.17 -17.65
N PRO A 44 -23.35 -8.68 -16.85
CA PRO A 44 -23.89 -7.92 -15.73
C PRO A 44 -22.86 -7.59 -14.64
N LEU A 45 -21.97 -8.56 -14.34
CA LEU A 45 -20.92 -8.40 -13.33
C LEU A 45 -19.79 -7.45 -13.77
N LYS A 46 -19.50 -7.39 -15.07
CA LYS A 46 -18.53 -6.42 -15.63
C LYS A 46 -19.08 -5.00 -15.54
N ASN A 47 -20.35 -4.80 -15.87
CA ASN A 47 -21.00 -3.51 -15.82
C ASN A 47 -21.13 -2.97 -14.40
N GLU A 48 -21.36 -3.84 -13.41
CA GLU A 48 -21.46 -3.47 -12.01
C GLU A 48 -20.06 -3.07 -11.45
N LYS A 49 -19.04 -3.86 -11.74
CA LYS A 49 -17.65 -3.54 -11.38
C LYS A 49 -17.17 -2.23 -12.03
N GLN A 50 -17.52 -1.98 -13.29
CA GLN A 50 -17.18 -0.74 -13.97
C GLN A 50 -17.88 0.48 -13.36
N LYS A 51 -19.16 0.34 -12.96
CA LYS A 51 -19.89 1.40 -12.26
C LYS A 51 -19.26 1.73 -10.90
N ILE A 52 -18.92 0.70 -10.11
CA ILE A 52 -18.23 0.86 -8.83
C ILE A 52 -16.87 1.56 -9.02
N ARG A 53 -16.07 1.12 -9.99
CA ARG A 53 -14.79 1.79 -10.32
C ARG A 53 -14.99 3.26 -10.70
N ALA A 54 -15.96 3.56 -11.57
CA ALA A 54 -16.24 4.93 -11.98
C ALA A 54 -16.72 5.82 -10.82
N GLU A 55 -17.48 5.24 -9.88
CA GLU A 55 -17.92 5.95 -8.67
C GLU A 55 -16.76 6.23 -7.72
N ILE A 56 -15.85 5.27 -7.54
CA ILE A 56 -14.62 5.41 -6.76
C ILE A 56 -13.74 6.51 -7.38
N GLN A 57 -13.45 6.44 -8.68
CA GLN A 57 -12.65 7.45 -9.36
C GLN A 57 -13.22 8.86 -9.19
N ARG A 58 -14.54 9.04 -9.33
CA ARG A 58 -15.19 10.34 -9.09
C ARG A 58 -15.03 10.85 -7.67
N ARG A 59 -14.98 9.95 -6.69
CA ARG A 59 -14.85 10.29 -5.27
C ARG A 59 -13.47 10.86 -4.96
N TYR A 60 -12.43 10.37 -5.63
CA TYR A 60 -11.04 10.77 -5.39
C TYR A 60 -10.48 11.70 -6.47
N GLU A 61 -11.24 11.97 -7.53
CA GLU A 61 -10.85 12.88 -8.61
C GLU A 61 -10.43 14.27 -8.06
N GLY A 62 -9.23 14.69 -8.43
CA GLY A 62 -8.66 15.97 -7.98
C GLY A 62 -8.08 15.96 -6.58
N LYS A 63 -8.08 14.81 -5.89
CA LYS A 63 -7.38 14.65 -4.62
C LYS A 63 -5.91 14.37 -4.87
N LYS A 64 -5.05 15.15 -4.23
CA LYS A 64 -3.60 15.05 -4.38
C LYS A 64 -2.95 14.47 -3.15
N VAL A 65 -2.13 13.43 -3.34
CA VAL A 65 -1.45 12.73 -2.26
C VAL A 65 0.07 12.79 -2.42
N LEU A 66 0.78 12.78 -1.30
CA LEU A 66 2.22 12.62 -1.26
C LEU A 66 2.54 11.18 -0.82
N LEU A 67 3.19 10.43 -1.69
CA LEU A 67 3.69 9.08 -1.40
C LEU A 67 5.16 9.16 -1.02
N VAL A 68 5.48 8.68 0.18
CA VAL A 68 6.86 8.64 0.72
C VAL A 68 7.28 7.18 0.84
N GLU A 69 8.16 6.74 -0.05
CA GLU A 69 8.59 5.33 -0.16
C GLU A 69 10.00 5.28 -0.76
N ASP A 70 10.96 4.65 -0.10
CA ASP A 70 12.35 4.59 -0.53
C ASP A 70 12.62 3.56 -1.64
N ASN A 71 11.85 2.47 -1.65
CA ASN A 71 12.00 1.41 -2.64
C ASN A 71 11.28 1.78 -3.95
N GLU A 72 12.05 1.86 -5.04
CA GLU A 72 11.56 2.25 -6.37
C GLU A 72 10.40 1.36 -6.86
N LEU A 73 10.53 0.04 -6.73
CA LEU A 73 9.49 -0.91 -7.16
C LEU A 73 8.21 -0.77 -6.35
N ASN A 74 8.32 -0.62 -5.02
CA ASN A 74 7.15 -0.40 -4.17
C ASN A 74 6.46 0.92 -4.52
N ARG A 75 7.25 1.96 -4.79
CA ARG A 75 6.77 3.28 -5.18
C ARG A 75 6.00 3.23 -6.49
N GLU A 76 6.53 2.54 -7.52
CA GLU A 76 5.84 2.35 -8.79
C GLU A 76 4.51 1.60 -8.63
N ILE A 77 4.51 0.50 -7.88
CA ILE A 77 3.30 -0.29 -7.64
C ILE A 77 2.26 0.53 -6.87
N ALA A 78 2.66 1.21 -5.81
CA ALA A 78 1.76 2.03 -5.00
C ALA A 78 1.16 3.18 -5.82
N THR A 79 1.98 3.87 -6.61
CA THR A 79 1.54 4.93 -7.52
C THR A 79 0.49 4.41 -8.49
N ALA A 80 0.77 3.30 -9.19
CA ALA A 80 -0.17 2.73 -10.16
C ALA A 80 -1.53 2.37 -9.53
N ILE A 81 -1.52 1.83 -8.31
CA ILE A 81 -2.74 1.49 -7.56
C ILE A 81 -3.53 2.76 -7.18
N MET A 82 -2.85 3.80 -6.69
CA MET A 82 -3.47 5.05 -6.27
C MET A 82 -4.03 5.84 -7.47
N GLU A 83 -3.31 5.89 -8.58
CA GLU A 83 -3.78 6.51 -9.82
C GLU A 83 -4.97 5.78 -10.44
N GLU A 84 -5.03 4.44 -10.33
CA GLU A 84 -6.17 3.65 -10.82
C GLU A 84 -7.48 4.04 -10.12
N ILE A 85 -7.44 4.47 -8.87
CA ILE A 85 -8.61 4.95 -8.13
C ILE A 85 -8.87 6.45 -8.28
N GLY A 86 -8.04 7.17 -9.04
CA GLY A 86 -8.25 8.58 -9.41
C GLY A 86 -7.50 9.60 -8.56
N LEU A 87 -6.53 9.17 -7.74
CA LEU A 87 -5.65 10.07 -6.99
C LEU A 87 -4.56 10.68 -7.89
N ASP A 88 -4.19 11.91 -7.64
CA ASP A 88 -2.99 12.56 -8.21
C ASP A 88 -1.82 12.34 -7.23
N VAL A 89 -0.77 11.64 -7.65
CA VAL A 89 0.30 11.16 -6.77
C VAL A 89 1.62 11.86 -7.08
N ASP A 90 2.17 12.58 -6.09
CA ASP A 90 3.56 12.99 -6.11
C ASP A 90 4.36 12.04 -5.19
N CYS A 91 5.58 11.67 -5.61
CA CYS A 91 6.42 10.74 -4.87
C CYS A 91 7.70 11.40 -4.36
N VAL A 92 8.15 10.97 -3.17
CA VAL A 92 9.49 11.26 -2.63
C VAL A 92 10.10 10.01 -2.02
N GLU A 93 11.42 9.99 -1.87
CA GLU A 93 12.19 8.78 -1.53
C GLU A 93 12.50 8.64 -0.04
N ASP A 94 12.35 9.70 0.74
CA ASP A 94 12.62 9.62 2.18
C ASP A 94 11.86 10.67 3.01
N GLY A 95 11.87 10.49 4.34
CA GLY A 95 11.19 11.39 5.27
C GLY A 95 11.73 12.82 5.24
N THR A 96 13.01 13.03 4.92
CA THR A 96 13.60 14.37 4.83
C THR A 96 12.99 15.15 3.68
N ASP A 97 12.80 14.51 2.53
CA ASP A 97 12.17 15.13 1.37
C ASP A 97 10.70 15.45 1.65
N ALA A 98 9.99 14.56 2.32
CA ALA A 98 8.62 14.80 2.76
C ALA A 98 8.51 16.04 3.67
N VAL A 99 9.37 16.16 4.69
CA VAL A 99 9.42 17.32 5.59
C VAL A 99 9.76 18.60 4.82
N ASN A 100 10.71 18.55 3.89
CA ASN A 100 11.10 19.70 3.07
C ASN A 100 9.93 20.20 2.21
N ILE A 101 9.24 19.30 1.53
CA ILE A 101 8.04 19.64 0.73
C ILE A 101 6.96 20.22 1.64
N MET A 102 6.65 19.58 2.74
CA MET A 102 5.61 20.06 3.66
C MET A 102 5.96 21.40 4.30
N SER A 103 7.25 21.70 4.51
CA SER A 103 7.72 22.99 4.99
C SER A 103 7.60 24.11 3.96
N SER A 104 7.64 23.78 2.68
CA SER A 104 7.57 24.73 1.55
C SER A 104 6.10 25.13 1.24
N ALA A 105 5.91 26.04 0.29
CA ALA A 105 4.56 26.40 -0.21
C ALA A 105 3.86 25.22 -0.89
N GLU A 106 4.62 24.30 -1.47
CA GLU A 106 4.12 23.11 -2.16
C GLU A 106 3.33 22.17 -1.24
N GLY A 107 3.66 22.12 0.07
CA GLY A 107 2.97 21.25 1.03
C GLY A 107 1.45 21.52 1.18
N ARG A 108 0.97 22.67 0.75
CA ARG A 108 -0.46 23.02 0.81
C ARG A 108 -1.32 22.34 -0.26
N LYS A 109 -0.71 21.76 -1.27
CA LYS A 109 -1.45 21.11 -2.37
C LYS A 109 -1.90 19.67 -2.06
N TYR A 110 -1.41 19.08 -0.98
CA TYR A 110 -1.72 17.69 -0.64
C TYR A 110 -2.92 17.59 0.30
N ASP A 111 -3.75 16.58 0.05
CA ASP A 111 -4.90 16.21 0.88
C ASP A 111 -4.52 15.13 1.90
N LEU A 112 -3.49 14.32 1.61
CA LEU A 112 -3.09 13.16 2.41
C LEU A 112 -1.62 12.81 2.14
N ILE A 113 -0.93 12.23 3.13
CA ILE A 113 0.40 11.65 3.00
C ILE A 113 0.32 10.14 3.27
N PHE A 114 0.82 9.32 2.35
CA PHE A 114 1.17 7.93 2.60
C PHE A 114 2.66 7.86 2.95
N MET A 115 2.97 7.36 4.14
CA MET A 115 4.30 7.43 4.72
C MET A 115 4.82 6.03 5.03
N ASP A 116 5.86 5.60 4.32
CA ASP A 116 6.60 4.41 4.75
C ASP A 116 7.24 4.66 6.12
N ILE A 117 7.17 3.67 6.99
CA ILE A 117 7.80 3.73 8.29
C ILE A 117 9.30 3.49 8.18
N GLN A 118 9.71 2.49 7.41
CA GLN A 118 11.09 2.01 7.37
C GLN A 118 11.84 2.60 6.19
N MET A 119 12.50 3.75 6.41
CA MET A 119 13.33 4.42 5.42
C MET A 119 14.72 4.74 5.96
N PRO A 120 15.79 4.72 5.12
CA PRO A 120 17.17 4.72 5.60
C PRO A 120 17.68 6.06 6.20
N LYS A 121 17.24 7.23 5.71
CA LYS A 121 17.76 8.53 6.16
C LYS A 121 16.94 9.09 7.33
N MET A 122 15.63 9.23 7.11
CA MET A 122 14.68 9.67 8.12
C MET A 122 13.49 8.72 8.06
N ASP A 123 13.24 8.01 9.15
CA ASP A 123 12.10 7.12 9.28
C ASP A 123 10.77 7.88 9.28
N GLY A 124 9.68 7.17 8.97
CA GLY A 124 8.35 7.78 8.85
C GLY A 124 7.82 8.36 10.17
N TYR A 125 8.22 7.82 11.32
CA TYR A 125 7.81 8.35 12.61
C TYR A 125 8.41 9.73 12.87
N LYS A 126 9.72 9.89 12.61
CA LYS A 126 10.40 11.18 12.73
C LYS A 126 9.86 12.19 11.75
N ALA A 127 9.69 11.78 10.48
CA ALA A 127 9.12 12.66 9.46
C ALA A 127 7.74 13.17 9.88
N THR A 128 6.89 12.29 10.41
CA THR A 128 5.58 12.65 10.93
C THR A 128 5.68 13.65 12.09
N GLN A 129 6.53 13.40 13.06
CA GLN A 129 6.73 14.32 14.18
C GLN A 129 7.18 15.71 13.72
N GLU A 130 8.14 15.80 12.79
CA GLU A 130 8.59 17.07 12.22
C GLU A 130 7.44 17.79 11.49
N ILE A 131 6.63 17.07 10.68
CA ILE A 131 5.47 17.64 10.01
C ILE A 131 4.45 18.17 11.03
N ARG A 132 4.19 17.44 12.13
CA ARG A 132 3.25 17.86 13.19
C ARG A 132 3.74 19.10 13.95
N HIS A 133 5.03 19.39 13.93
CA HIS A 133 5.64 20.57 14.54
C HIS A 133 5.74 21.79 13.60
N LEU A 134 5.27 21.70 12.36
CA LEU A 134 5.29 22.84 11.43
C LEU A 134 4.49 24.02 11.98
N PRO A 135 4.94 25.28 11.76
CA PRO A 135 4.20 26.46 12.18
C PRO A 135 2.84 26.63 11.52
N ASP A 136 2.72 26.16 10.29
CA ASP A 136 1.48 26.18 9.52
C ASP A 136 0.57 25.03 9.99
N LYS A 137 -0.52 25.39 10.66
CA LYS A 137 -1.44 24.42 11.26
C LYS A 137 -2.17 23.55 10.24
N ASP A 138 -2.48 24.08 9.06
CA ASP A 138 -3.14 23.30 8.02
C ASP A 138 -2.24 22.17 7.55
N LYS A 139 -0.94 22.44 7.38
CA LYS A 139 0.06 21.45 7.03
C LYS A 139 0.35 20.49 8.18
N ALA A 140 0.45 21.00 9.41
CA ALA A 140 0.68 20.19 10.59
C ALA A 140 -0.46 19.21 10.88
N CYS A 141 -1.69 19.52 10.45
CA CYS A 141 -2.87 18.68 10.65
C CYS A 141 -3.21 17.79 9.46
N ILE A 142 -2.38 17.78 8.38
CA ILE A 142 -2.63 16.92 7.22
C ILE A 142 -2.77 15.45 7.65
N PRO A 143 -3.74 14.69 7.14
CA PRO A 143 -3.80 13.26 7.39
C PRO A 143 -2.53 12.55 6.92
N ILE A 144 -1.97 11.68 7.77
CA ILE A 144 -0.81 10.84 7.46
C ILE A 144 -1.18 9.40 7.74
N VAL A 145 -1.07 8.55 6.73
CA VAL A 145 -1.31 7.10 6.83
C VAL A 145 0.03 6.37 6.73
N ALA A 146 0.34 5.57 7.74
CA ALA A 146 1.52 4.73 7.75
C ALA A 146 1.39 3.59 6.72
N MET A 147 2.47 3.31 6.02
CA MET A 147 2.62 2.08 5.22
C MET A 147 3.60 1.15 5.95
N THR A 148 3.15 -0.03 6.35
CA THR A 148 3.95 -0.94 7.18
C THR A 148 4.12 -2.30 6.52
N ALA A 149 5.29 -2.93 6.69
CA ALA A 149 5.50 -4.33 6.27
C ALA A 149 4.74 -5.33 7.16
N SER A 150 4.21 -4.88 8.28
CA SER A 150 3.54 -5.71 9.28
C SER A 150 2.36 -4.97 9.89
N ALA A 151 1.27 -5.69 10.10
CA ALA A 151 0.05 -5.17 10.71
C ALA A 151 -0.02 -5.46 12.25
N PHE A 152 1.14 -5.59 12.92
CA PHE A 152 1.14 -5.84 14.36
C PHE A 152 0.62 -4.64 15.15
N GLU A 153 -0.02 -4.94 16.28
CA GLU A 153 -0.60 -3.93 17.16
C GLU A 153 0.43 -2.95 17.74
N GLU A 154 1.71 -3.35 17.83
CA GLU A 154 2.81 -2.49 18.25
C GLU A 154 3.07 -1.38 17.22
N ASP A 155 3.19 -1.73 15.95
CA ASP A 155 3.42 -0.77 14.85
C ASP A 155 2.29 0.27 14.77
N LYS A 156 1.04 -0.18 14.97
CA LYS A 156 -0.12 0.71 15.03
C LYS A 156 -0.05 1.71 16.17
N ARG A 157 0.37 1.27 17.36
CA ARG A 157 0.49 2.16 18.53
C ARG A 157 1.60 3.19 18.33
N GLU A 158 2.72 2.78 17.76
CA GLU A 158 3.84 3.67 17.47
C GLU A 158 3.45 4.71 16.39
N ALA A 159 2.75 4.31 15.33
CA ALA A 159 2.25 5.22 14.32
C ALA A 159 1.32 6.29 14.91
N ILE A 160 0.36 5.89 15.73
CA ILE A 160 -0.55 6.82 16.42
C ILE A 160 0.22 7.71 17.40
N ALA A 161 1.19 7.18 18.15
CA ALA A 161 2.02 7.94 19.09
C ALA A 161 2.90 8.98 18.38
N ALA A 162 3.34 8.69 17.15
CA ALA A 162 4.06 9.63 16.30
C ALA A 162 3.14 10.74 15.72
N GLY A 163 1.82 10.57 15.79
CA GLY A 163 0.83 11.51 15.27
C GLY A 163 0.25 11.15 13.89
N MET A 164 0.39 9.89 13.45
CA MET A 164 -0.26 9.39 12.24
C MET A 164 -1.75 9.14 12.49
N ASN A 165 -2.57 9.16 11.43
CA ASN A 165 -4.01 9.05 11.49
C ASN A 165 -4.55 7.65 11.19
N GLY A 166 -3.74 6.80 10.57
CA GLY A 166 -4.08 5.44 10.20
C GLY A 166 -2.87 4.66 9.74
N HIS A 167 -3.09 3.43 9.32
CA HIS A 167 -2.06 2.57 8.75
C HIS A 167 -2.67 1.66 7.70
N ILE A 168 -1.85 1.24 6.75
CA ILE A 168 -2.13 0.19 5.75
C ILE A 168 -0.95 -0.76 5.68
N ALA A 169 -1.24 -2.03 5.40
CA ALA A 169 -0.20 -3.05 5.22
C ALA A 169 0.41 -2.99 3.82
N LYS A 170 1.70 -3.32 3.70
CA LYS A 170 2.34 -3.59 2.41
C LYS A 170 2.27 -5.09 2.09
N PRO A 171 2.01 -5.50 0.84
CA PRO A 171 1.77 -4.67 -0.32
C PRO A 171 0.39 -4.00 -0.27
N ILE A 172 0.29 -2.77 -0.78
CA ILE A 172 -0.96 -2.00 -0.77
C ILE A 172 -2.04 -2.74 -1.56
N ASP A 173 -3.19 -2.97 -0.91
CA ASP A 173 -4.40 -3.51 -1.54
C ASP A 173 -5.45 -2.41 -1.75
N VAL A 174 -6.08 -2.41 -2.93
CA VAL A 174 -7.09 -1.40 -3.30
C VAL A 174 -8.26 -1.37 -2.32
N ASN A 175 -8.68 -2.53 -1.79
CA ASN A 175 -9.81 -2.58 -0.86
C ASN A 175 -9.46 -1.99 0.50
N GLU A 176 -8.22 -2.20 0.96
CA GLU A 176 -7.72 -1.61 2.21
C GLU A 176 -7.56 -0.09 2.09
N LEU A 177 -7.11 0.37 0.92
CA LEU A 177 -6.97 1.79 0.63
C LEU A 177 -8.32 2.53 0.62
N MET A 178 -9.41 1.83 0.32
CA MET A 178 -10.77 2.39 0.22
C MET A 178 -11.60 2.23 1.49
N ALA A 179 -11.11 1.51 2.51
CA ALA A 179 -11.82 1.25 3.75
C ALA A 179 -11.72 2.43 4.72
#